data_353f552abca2c0b520faec22d06e7454
#
_entry.id   353f552abca2c0b520faec22d06e7454
#
_cell.length_a   1.000
_cell.length_b   1.000
_cell.length_c   1.000
_cell.angle_alpha   90.00
_cell.angle_beta   90.00
_cell.angle_gamma   90.00
#
_symmetry.space_group_name_H-M   'P 1'
#
loop_
_entity.id
_entity.type
_entity.pdbx_description
1 polymer ?
#
loop_
_entity_poly.entity_id
_entity_poly.type
_entity_poly.pdbx_seq_one_letter_code
_entity_poly.pdbx_strand_id
1 'polypeptide(L)'
;VTTEQYDDAMFDFSRSEFDSAIAKLQAILAGEPENFDAQLALGMALYRKGDYASAIAEGHKAEKLRPREQLVHTNLSLFYMKAGDRAKAEYHGFQAKVESWREDAKKKPETAKAEANPELQMARPTPQPMKFPSQPWKKKKNE
;
A
#
# COMPACT_ATOMS: atom_id res chain seq x y z
N VAL A 1 9.40 15.91 -21.39
CA VAL A 1 9.95 14.66 -20.87
C VAL A 1 9.11 13.54 -21.38
N THR A 2 9.78 12.59 -21.87
CA THR A 2 9.16 11.52 -22.62
C THR A 2 9.08 10.27 -21.76
N THR A 3 8.05 9.50 -22.00
CA THR A 3 7.89 8.14 -21.45
C THR A 3 9.15 7.30 -21.71
N GLU A 4 9.86 7.57 -22.80
CA GLU A 4 11.11 6.89 -23.15
C GLU A 4 12.20 7.06 -22.09
N GLN A 5 12.35 8.27 -21.52
CA GLN A 5 13.34 8.52 -20.47
C GLN A 5 13.02 7.74 -19.20
N TYR A 6 11.74 7.66 -18.86
CA TYR A 6 11.29 6.87 -17.72
C TYR A 6 11.52 5.38 -17.97
N ASP A 7 11.15 4.88 -19.13
CA ASP A 7 11.31 3.48 -19.51
C ASP A 7 12.79 3.08 -19.52
N ASP A 8 13.66 3.96 -19.98
CA ASP A 8 15.12 3.75 -19.98
C ASP A 8 15.65 3.63 -18.54
N ALA A 9 15.18 4.52 -17.64
CA ALA A 9 15.53 4.45 -16.23
C ALA A 9 15.03 3.14 -15.59
N MET A 10 13.82 2.71 -15.91
CA MET A 10 13.25 1.47 -15.38
C MET A 10 13.95 0.23 -15.96
N PHE A 11 14.44 0.31 -17.17
CA PHE A 11 15.28 -0.74 -17.74
C PHE A 11 16.58 -0.92 -16.93
N ASP A 12 17.25 0.19 -16.60
CA ASP A 12 18.46 0.16 -15.76
C ASP A 12 18.12 -0.40 -14.37
N PHE A 13 16.98 -0.01 -13.81
CA PHE A 13 16.50 -0.53 -12.54
C PHE A 13 16.34 -2.06 -12.58
N SER A 14 15.73 -2.58 -13.66
CA SER A 14 15.50 -4.01 -13.84
C SER A 14 16.80 -4.81 -13.93
N ARG A 15 17.87 -4.19 -14.39
CA ARG A 15 19.20 -4.78 -14.47
C ARG A 15 20.02 -4.57 -13.20
N SER A 16 19.42 -4.02 -12.16
CA SER A 16 20.11 -3.68 -10.90
C SER A 16 21.19 -2.61 -11.06
N GLU A 17 21.12 -1.83 -12.11
CA GLU A 17 22.00 -0.68 -12.34
C GLU A 17 21.39 0.55 -11.65
N PHE A 18 21.38 0.53 -10.32
CA PHE A 18 20.64 1.52 -9.52
C PHE A 18 21.22 2.92 -9.65
N ASP A 19 22.54 3.08 -9.69
CA ASP A 19 23.16 4.40 -9.84
C ASP A 19 22.76 5.07 -11.15
N SER A 20 22.74 4.33 -12.24
CA SER A 20 22.30 4.82 -13.55
C SER A 20 20.82 5.17 -13.54
N ALA A 21 19.99 4.30 -12.98
CA ALA A 21 18.54 4.54 -12.82
C ALA A 21 18.28 5.79 -11.99
N ILE A 22 18.98 5.96 -10.87
CA ILE A 22 18.86 7.13 -10.00
C ILE A 22 19.20 8.41 -10.77
N ALA A 23 20.29 8.43 -11.50
CA ALA A 23 20.73 9.61 -12.27
C ALA A 23 19.68 9.99 -13.32
N LYS A 24 19.13 9.00 -14.04
CA LYS A 24 18.09 9.22 -15.05
C LYS A 24 16.78 9.72 -14.43
N LEU A 25 16.37 9.15 -13.31
CA LEU A 25 15.16 9.59 -12.60
C LEU A 25 15.30 10.99 -12.02
N GLN A 26 16.47 11.32 -11.49
CA GLN A 26 16.78 12.69 -11.04
C GLN A 26 16.72 13.70 -12.18
N ALA A 27 17.21 13.34 -13.36
CA ALA A 27 17.13 14.19 -14.54
C ALA A 27 15.69 14.44 -14.97
N ILE A 28 14.83 13.41 -14.92
CA ILE A 28 13.39 13.56 -15.19
C ILE A 28 12.77 14.53 -14.19
N LEU A 29 13.04 14.37 -12.89
CA LEU A 29 12.49 15.20 -11.83
C LEU A 29 13.00 16.65 -11.87
N ALA A 30 14.19 16.88 -12.40
CA ALA A 30 14.70 18.23 -12.61
C ALA A 30 13.84 19.02 -13.61
N GLY A 31 13.33 18.36 -14.63
CA GLY A 31 12.42 18.95 -15.62
C GLY A 31 10.94 18.88 -15.20
N GLU A 32 10.56 17.84 -14.49
CA GLU A 32 9.18 17.58 -14.05
C GLU A 32 9.15 17.22 -12.57
N PRO A 33 9.22 18.21 -11.64
CA PRO A 33 9.25 17.94 -10.21
C PRO A 33 7.99 17.23 -9.68
N GLU A 34 6.88 17.32 -10.41
CA GLU A 34 5.59 16.73 -10.03
C GLU A 34 5.35 15.36 -10.66
N ASN A 35 6.33 14.79 -11.34
CA ASN A 35 6.21 13.47 -11.93
C ASN A 35 6.21 12.42 -10.82
N PHE A 36 5.03 11.97 -10.45
CA PHE A 36 4.83 11.03 -9.35
C PHE A 36 5.52 9.69 -9.59
N ASP A 37 5.39 9.13 -10.80
CA ASP A 37 5.99 7.84 -11.12
C ASP A 37 7.51 7.87 -11.02
N ALA A 38 8.13 8.94 -11.50
CA ALA A 38 9.58 9.13 -11.39
C ALA A 38 10.01 9.31 -9.92
N GLN A 39 9.23 10.05 -9.14
CA GLN A 39 9.51 10.26 -7.71
C GLN A 39 9.42 8.94 -6.94
N LEU A 40 8.39 8.16 -7.22
CA LEU A 40 8.19 6.85 -6.59
C LEU A 40 9.31 5.88 -6.97
N ALA A 41 9.67 5.83 -8.24
CA ALA A 41 10.74 4.96 -8.75
C ALA A 41 12.11 5.36 -8.16
N LEU A 42 12.37 6.65 -7.99
CA LEU A 42 13.60 7.15 -7.38
C LEU A 42 13.74 6.64 -5.94
N GLY A 43 12.68 6.70 -5.16
CA GLY A 43 12.67 6.17 -3.79
C GLY A 43 13.01 4.68 -3.77
N MET A 44 12.41 3.90 -4.66
CA MET A 44 12.69 2.47 -4.75
C MET A 44 14.11 2.17 -5.21
N ALA A 45 14.65 2.94 -6.14
CA ALA A 45 16.03 2.76 -6.61
C ALA A 45 17.04 3.02 -5.48
N LEU A 46 16.83 4.08 -4.72
CA LEU A 46 17.64 4.38 -3.53
C LEU A 46 17.54 3.29 -2.47
N TYR A 47 16.35 2.78 -2.24
CA TYR A 47 16.13 1.67 -1.33
C TYR A 47 16.89 0.41 -1.77
N ARG A 48 16.82 0.07 -3.05
CA ARG A 48 17.50 -1.11 -3.59
C ARG A 48 19.02 -0.96 -3.56
N LYS A 49 19.50 0.27 -3.66
CA LYS A 49 20.92 0.58 -3.49
C LYS A 49 21.38 0.45 -2.03
N GLY A 50 20.47 0.53 -1.09
CA GLY A 50 20.76 0.48 0.34
C GLY A 50 20.82 1.86 1.01
N ASP A 51 20.54 2.93 0.29
CA ASP A 51 20.49 4.28 0.83
C ASP A 51 19.08 4.58 1.36
N TYR A 52 18.80 4.04 2.54
CA TYR A 52 17.48 4.12 3.16
C TYR A 52 17.10 5.54 3.57
N ALA A 53 18.05 6.34 4.05
CA ALA A 53 17.78 7.71 4.46
C ALA A 53 17.31 8.57 3.27
N SER A 54 18.00 8.48 2.13
CA SER A 54 17.60 9.17 0.91
C SER A 54 16.29 8.61 0.35
N ALA A 55 16.09 7.30 0.41
CA ALA A 55 14.84 6.67 0.00
C ALA A 55 13.64 7.21 0.79
N ILE A 56 13.78 7.37 2.09
CA ILE A 56 12.76 7.96 2.97
C ILE A 56 12.46 9.40 2.56
N ALA A 57 13.49 10.21 2.34
CA ALA A 57 13.32 11.60 1.92
C ALA A 57 12.55 11.70 0.59
N GLU A 58 12.91 10.87 -0.38
CA GLU A 58 12.22 10.84 -1.68
C GLU A 58 10.81 10.25 -1.56
N GLY A 59 10.61 9.29 -0.67
CA GLY A 59 9.30 8.74 -0.35
C GLY A 59 8.35 9.79 0.20
N HIS A 60 8.83 10.67 1.07
CA HIS A 60 8.02 11.79 1.58
C HIS A 60 7.69 12.83 0.52
N LYS A 61 8.55 13.03 -0.47
CA LYS A 61 8.22 13.88 -1.62
C LYS A 61 7.07 13.27 -2.43
N ALA A 62 7.08 11.96 -2.65
CA ALA A 62 5.99 11.25 -3.31
C ALA A 62 4.69 11.35 -2.50
N GLU A 63 4.79 11.26 -1.18
CA GLU A 63 3.65 11.44 -0.27
C GLU A 63 3.01 12.82 -0.42
N LYS A 64 3.82 13.87 -0.54
CA LYS A 64 3.31 15.23 -0.76
C LYS A 64 2.57 15.36 -2.08
N LEU A 65 3.03 14.66 -3.12
CA LEU A 65 2.38 14.66 -4.43
C LEU A 65 1.04 13.92 -4.40
N ARG A 66 0.99 12.78 -3.75
CA ARG A 66 -0.23 11.94 -3.63
C ARG A 66 -0.32 11.34 -2.23
N PRO A 67 -0.89 12.06 -1.24
CA PRO A 67 -0.92 11.60 0.15
C PRO A 67 -1.78 10.37 0.40
N ARG A 68 -2.70 10.09 -0.51
CA ARG A 68 -3.66 8.97 -0.38
C ARG A 68 -3.32 7.78 -1.27
N GLU A 69 -2.12 7.76 -1.80
CA GLU A 69 -1.68 6.63 -2.63
C GLU A 69 -1.18 5.50 -1.73
N GLN A 70 -1.82 4.33 -1.83
CA GLN A 70 -1.43 3.15 -1.05
C GLN A 70 0.04 2.80 -1.23
N LEU A 71 0.53 2.85 -2.48
CA LEU A 71 1.89 2.44 -2.81
C LEU A 71 2.94 3.33 -2.14
N VAL A 72 2.67 4.63 -1.98
CA VAL A 72 3.56 5.56 -1.27
C VAL A 72 3.75 5.11 0.17
N HIS A 73 2.67 4.79 0.86
CA HIS A 73 2.73 4.37 2.26
C HIS A 73 3.35 2.98 2.42
N THR A 74 3.10 2.08 1.48
CA THR A 74 3.75 0.76 1.45
C THR A 74 5.27 0.91 1.32
N ASN A 75 5.72 1.77 0.41
CA ASN A 75 7.15 2.03 0.21
C ASN A 75 7.78 2.68 1.44
N LEU A 76 7.13 3.69 2.02
CA LEU A 76 7.64 4.35 3.23
C LEU A 76 7.73 3.38 4.41
N SER A 77 6.74 2.50 4.57
CA SER A 77 6.78 1.46 5.60
C SER A 77 8.01 0.57 5.42
N LEU A 78 8.26 0.13 4.19
CA LEU A 78 9.40 -0.71 3.86
C LEU A 78 10.72 0.02 4.14
N PHE A 79 10.83 1.29 3.72
CA PHE A 79 12.04 2.09 3.91
C PHE A 79 12.35 2.30 5.38
N TYR A 80 11.35 2.64 6.18
CA TYR A 80 11.52 2.82 7.63
C TYR A 80 11.85 1.52 8.34
N MET A 81 11.27 0.40 7.90
CA MET A 81 11.60 -0.91 8.47
C MET A 81 13.09 -1.22 8.29
N LYS A 82 13.62 -1.00 7.09
CA LYS A 82 15.04 -1.22 6.80
C LYS A 82 15.95 -0.22 7.50
N ALA A 83 15.49 1.01 7.70
CA ALA A 83 16.22 2.03 8.44
C ALA A 83 16.22 1.79 9.96
N GLY A 84 15.40 0.86 10.45
CA GLY A 84 15.31 0.53 11.86
C GLY A 84 14.28 1.34 12.66
N ASP A 85 13.49 2.18 12.00
CA ASP A 85 12.42 2.94 12.66
C ASP A 85 11.09 2.19 12.55
N ARG A 86 10.90 1.27 13.47
CA ARG A 86 9.73 0.40 13.49
C ARG A 86 8.42 1.17 13.70
N ALA A 87 8.42 2.17 14.56
CA ALA A 87 7.20 2.94 14.86
C ALA A 87 6.67 3.64 13.62
N LYS A 88 7.54 4.30 12.84
CA LYS A 88 7.15 4.95 11.59
C LYS A 88 6.79 3.93 10.50
N ALA A 89 7.47 2.80 10.47
CA ALA A 89 7.14 1.72 9.55
C ALA A 89 5.72 1.20 9.80
N GLU A 90 5.34 0.98 11.05
CA GLU A 90 3.99 0.54 11.43
C GLU A 90 2.94 1.60 11.11
N TYR A 91 3.26 2.88 11.35
CA TYR A 91 2.36 4.00 11.01
C TYR A 91 2.04 4.01 9.51
N HIS A 92 3.06 3.97 8.65
CA HIS A 92 2.85 3.98 7.21
C HIS A 92 2.20 2.68 6.71
N GLY A 93 2.53 1.55 7.32
CA GLY A 93 1.86 0.28 7.03
C GLY A 93 0.37 0.34 7.32
N PHE A 94 -0.02 0.97 8.43
CA PHE A 94 -1.42 1.22 8.76
C PHE A 94 -2.07 2.16 7.76
N GLN A 95 -1.40 3.25 7.38
CA GLN A 95 -1.92 4.17 6.37
C GLN A 95 -2.14 3.46 5.02
N ALA A 96 -1.24 2.58 4.62
CA ALA A 96 -1.41 1.78 3.41
C ALA A 96 -2.69 0.93 3.47
N LYS A 97 -2.97 0.32 4.61
CA LYS A 97 -4.23 -0.44 4.82
C LYS A 97 -5.45 0.44 4.74
N VAL A 98 -5.40 1.62 5.35
CA VAL A 98 -6.52 2.59 5.28
C VAL A 98 -6.81 2.96 3.83
N GLU A 99 -5.79 3.23 3.02
CA GLU A 99 -6.00 3.56 1.62
C GLU A 99 -6.52 2.36 0.82
N SER A 100 -6.06 1.15 1.13
CA SER A 100 -6.61 -0.08 0.55
C SER A 100 -8.10 -0.22 0.84
N TRP A 101 -8.51 0.00 2.08
CA TRP A 101 -9.92 -0.05 2.47
C TRP A 101 -10.76 1.02 1.78
N ARG A 102 -10.20 2.21 1.57
CA ARG A 102 -10.88 3.28 0.80
C ARG A 102 -11.10 2.87 -0.65
N GLU A 103 -10.12 2.24 -1.27
CA GLU A 103 -10.27 1.73 -2.65
C GLU A 103 -11.32 0.63 -2.72
N ASP A 104 -11.32 -0.30 -1.76
CA ASP A 104 -12.32 -1.36 -1.67
C ASP A 104 -13.73 -0.79 -1.45
N ALA A 105 -13.85 0.25 -0.63
CA ALA A 105 -15.12 0.93 -0.41
C ALA A 105 -15.68 1.60 -1.67
N LYS A 106 -14.80 2.14 -2.53
CA LYS A 106 -15.20 2.69 -3.84
C LYS A 106 -15.71 1.61 -4.79
N LYS A 107 -15.21 0.38 -4.68
CA LYS A 107 -15.63 -0.77 -5.50
C LYS A 107 -16.93 -1.40 -5.00
N LYS A 108 -17.33 -1.15 -3.76
CA LYS A 108 -18.54 -1.71 -3.13
C LYS A 108 -19.86 -1.49 -3.87
N PRO A 109 -20.11 -0.40 -4.62
CA PRO A 109 -21.37 -0.28 -5.36
C PRO A 109 -21.64 -1.40 -6.35
N GLU A 110 -20.60 -1.96 -6.97
CA GLU A 110 -20.75 -3.10 -7.88
C GLU A 110 -21.00 -4.41 -7.12
N THR A 111 -20.27 -4.63 -6.04
CA THR A 111 -20.49 -5.79 -5.17
C THR A 111 -21.83 -5.73 -4.46
N ALA A 112 -22.27 -4.55 -4.03
CA ALA A 112 -23.59 -4.37 -3.43
C ALA A 112 -24.72 -4.66 -4.43
N LYS A 113 -24.56 -4.32 -5.71
CA LYS A 113 -25.51 -4.69 -6.76
C LYS A 113 -25.52 -6.19 -7.02
N ALA A 114 -24.37 -6.84 -6.96
CA ALA A 114 -24.27 -8.30 -7.05
C ALA A 114 -24.88 -8.98 -5.82
N GLU A 115 -24.71 -8.40 -4.65
CA GLU A 115 -25.31 -8.88 -3.39
C GLU A 115 -26.82 -8.66 -3.33
N ALA A 116 -27.33 -7.67 -4.06
CA ALA A 116 -28.76 -7.41 -4.18
C ALA A 116 -29.46 -8.35 -5.18
N ASN A 117 -28.74 -9.21 -5.87
CA ASN A 117 -29.33 -10.19 -6.76
C ASN A 117 -30.09 -11.24 -5.94
N PRO A 118 -31.43 -11.39 -6.16
CA PRO A 118 -32.24 -12.32 -5.37
C PRO A 118 -31.73 -13.77 -5.38
N GLU A 119 -31.15 -14.21 -6.49
CA GLU A 119 -30.60 -15.57 -6.62
C GLU A 119 -29.40 -15.77 -5.68
N LEU A 120 -28.55 -14.77 -5.52
CA LEU A 120 -27.40 -14.81 -4.60
C LEU A 120 -27.84 -14.72 -3.15
N GLN A 121 -28.93 -14.02 -2.86
CA GLN A 121 -29.48 -13.93 -1.50
C GLN A 121 -30.11 -15.27 -1.05
N MET A 122 -30.71 -16.00 -1.99
CA MET A 122 -31.28 -17.30 -1.72
C MET A 122 -30.23 -18.38 -1.44
N ALA A 123 -29.01 -18.20 -1.96
CA ALA A 123 -27.91 -19.13 -1.81
C ALA A 123 -27.17 -18.96 -0.48
N ARG A 124 -27.42 -17.87 0.25
CA ARG A 124 -26.81 -17.68 1.59
C ARG A 124 -27.66 -18.35 2.64
N PRO A 125 -27.11 -19.34 3.37
CA PRO A 125 -27.81 -19.85 4.53
C PRO A 125 -28.01 -18.69 5.52
N THR A 126 -29.24 -18.52 5.97
CA THR A 126 -29.53 -17.58 7.05
C THR A 126 -28.63 -17.93 8.24
N PRO A 127 -27.88 -16.96 8.79
CA PRO A 127 -27.06 -17.27 9.96
C PRO A 127 -28.00 -17.78 11.06
N GLN A 128 -27.82 -19.04 11.39
CA GLN A 128 -28.54 -19.59 12.52
C GLN A 128 -28.01 -18.92 13.80
N PRO A 129 -28.92 -18.58 14.73
CA PRO A 129 -28.46 -18.05 16.00
C PRO A 129 -27.51 -19.05 16.64
N MET A 130 -26.31 -18.60 16.93
CA MET A 130 -25.34 -19.42 17.61
C MET A 130 -25.92 -19.86 18.96
N LYS A 131 -26.20 -21.14 19.09
CA LYS A 131 -26.49 -21.71 20.38
C LYS A 131 -25.19 -21.77 21.17
N PHE A 132 -25.03 -20.89 22.11
CA PHE A 132 -23.91 -21.01 23.03
C PHE A 132 -24.05 -22.31 23.81
N PRO A 133 -22.98 -23.07 23.96
CA PRO A 133 -23.03 -24.25 24.79
C PRO A 133 -23.49 -23.85 26.21
N SER A 134 -24.31 -24.72 26.82
CA SER A 134 -24.73 -24.52 28.21
C SER A 134 -23.51 -24.18 29.06
N GLN A 135 -23.61 -23.12 29.81
CA GLN A 135 -22.51 -22.65 30.65
C GLN A 135 -22.22 -23.69 31.75
N PRO A 136 -21.13 -24.46 31.62
CA PRO A 136 -20.90 -25.56 32.59
C PRO A 136 -20.53 -25.08 33.98
N TRP A 137 -20.24 -23.78 34.14
CA TRP A 137 -19.98 -23.18 35.46
C TRP A 137 -21.25 -22.75 36.20
N LYS A 138 -22.38 -22.71 35.55
CA LYS A 138 -23.65 -22.51 36.24
C LYS A 138 -24.13 -23.85 36.74
N LYS A 139 -23.77 -24.19 37.97
CA LYS A 139 -24.30 -25.36 38.63
C LYS A 139 -25.81 -25.21 38.79
N LYS A 140 -26.55 -26.26 38.42
CA LYS A 140 -27.99 -26.31 38.68
C LYS A 140 -28.21 -26.16 40.19
N LYS A 141 -29.03 -25.20 40.59
CA LYS A 141 -29.28 -24.87 42.00
C LYS A 141 -30.14 -25.90 42.77
N ASN A 142 -30.39 -27.06 42.23
CA ASN A 142 -31.39 -27.98 42.78
C ASN A 142 -30.86 -29.31 43.24
N GLU A 143 -29.69 -29.33 43.77
CA GLU A 143 -29.17 -30.57 44.36
C GLU A 143 -28.68 -30.36 45.78
#